data_cc41c1edc0de3a6a88f12717602a5ca0
#
_entry.id   cc41c1edc0de3a6a88f12717602a5ca0
#
_cell.length_a   1.000
_cell.length_b   1.000
_cell.length_c   1.000
_cell.angle_alpha   90.00
_cell.angle_beta   90.00
_cell.angle_gamma   90.00
#
_symmetry.space_group_name_H-M   'P 1'
#
loop_
_entity.id
_entity.type
_entity.pdbx_description
1 polymer ?
#
loop_
_entity_poly.entity_id
_entity_poly.type
_entity_poly.pdbx_seq_one_letter_code
_entity_poly.pdbx_strand_id
1 'polypeptide(L)'
;MIGLDTNVVLRYLLQDDPKQTRQANKIFDQQLSEQAPGFISLVTVLEIVWVLRSLLKQTPSQVASHLERLLTADSLEIQNEQQVFEAVFAIKRGTGEFEDALIGALNAWAGCSHTLTFDRKAARLPYFHEIV
;
A
#
# COMPACT_ATOMS: atom_id res chain seq x y z
N MET A 1 0.41 16.79 -11.50
CA MET A 1 0.48 15.73 -10.49
C MET A 1 1.45 16.13 -9.39
N ILE A 2 1.09 15.89 -8.14
CA ILE A 2 1.89 16.29 -6.97
C ILE A 2 2.26 15.02 -6.20
N GLY A 3 3.56 14.83 -5.90
CA GLY A 3 4.00 13.73 -5.06
C GLY A 3 3.63 13.95 -3.60
N LEU A 4 3.19 12.90 -2.91
CA LEU A 4 2.81 12.96 -1.51
C LEU A 4 3.77 12.11 -0.67
N ASP A 5 4.27 12.70 0.40
CA ASP A 5 5.11 11.99 1.36
C ASP A 5 4.27 11.20 2.36
N THR A 6 4.89 10.24 2.99
CA THR A 6 4.25 9.31 3.93
C THR A 6 3.41 10.02 4.98
N ASN A 7 3.96 11.03 5.65
CA ASN A 7 3.24 11.72 6.73
C ASN A 7 2.03 12.50 6.24
N VAL A 8 2.08 13.05 5.04
CA VAL A 8 0.91 13.74 4.45
C VAL A 8 -0.24 12.75 4.28
N VAL A 9 0.06 11.58 3.72
CA VAL A 9 -0.96 10.54 3.52
C VAL A 9 -1.48 10.00 4.84
N LEU A 10 -0.58 9.76 5.81
CA LEU A 10 -0.98 9.25 7.13
C LEU A 10 -1.88 10.25 7.87
N ARG A 11 -1.57 11.55 7.83
CA ARG A 11 -2.44 12.55 8.46
C ARG A 11 -3.83 12.55 7.85
N TYR A 12 -3.90 12.41 6.53
CA TYR A 12 -5.18 12.30 5.84
C TYR A 12 -5.95 11.04 6.23
N LEU A 13 -5.27 9.89 6.29
CA LEU A 13 -5.91 8.61 6.63
C LEU A 13 -6.37 8.54 8.08
N LEU A 14 -5.53 9.00 9.01
CA LEU A 14 -5.74 8.78 10.44
C LEU A 14 -6.53 9.90 11.12
N GLN A 15 -6.46 11.12 10.60
CA GLN A 15 -7.17 12.26 11.17
C GLN A 15 -6.87 12.48 12.66
N ASP A 16 -5.61 12.23 13.07
CA ASP A 16 -5.23 12.14 14.47
C ASP A 16 -4.52 13.40 15.04
N ASP A 17 -3.90 14.21 14.18
CA ASP A 17 -3.24 15.45 14.57
C ASP A 17 -4.07 16.63 14.07
N PRO A 18 -4.66 17.45 14.96
CA PRO A 18 -5.58 18.50 14.52
C PRO A 18 -5.01 19.48 13.51
N LYS A 19 -3.77 19.92 13.70
CA LYS A 19 -3.13 20.91 12.82
C LYS A 19 -2.73 20.29 11.48
N GLN A 20 -2.01 19.17 11.52
CA GLN A 20 -1.53 18.51 10.29
C GLN A 20 -2.68 17.88 9.53
N THR A 21 -3.69 17.37 10.20
CA THR A 21 -4.90 16.85 9.57
C THR A 21 -5.61 17.93 8.78
N ARG A 22 -5.76 19.14 9.34
CA ARG A 22 -6.37 20.26 8.60
C ARG A 22 -5.57 20.62 7.37
N GLN A 23 -4.24 20.63 7.49
CA GLN A 23 -3.36 20.91 6.36
C GLN A 23 -3.44 19.84 5.27
N ALA A 24 -3.43 18.56 5.67
CA ALA A 24 -3.58 17.43 4.76
C ALA A 24 -4.95 17.46 4.07
N ASN A 25 -6.03 17.64 4.82
CA ASN A 25 -7.38 17.72 4.26
C ASN A 25 -7.50 18.85 3.22
N LYS A 26 -6.89 19.98 3.51
CA LYS A 26 -6.90 21.12 2.59
C LYS A 26 -6.21 20.77 1.26
N ILE A 27 -5.10 20.04 1.32
CA ILE A 27 -4.40 19.58 0.12
C ILE A 27 -5.30 18.66 -0.69
N PHE A 28 -5.87 17.64 -0.05
CA PHE A 28 -6.74 16.67 -0.74
C PHE A 28 -8.00 17.32 -1.30
N ASP A 29 -8.61 18.26 -0.58
CA ASP A 29 -9.87 18.89 -0.99
C ASP A 29 -9.67 19.99 -2.05
N GLN A 30 -8.57 20.72 -1.99
CA GLN A 30 -8.38 21.94 -2.80
C GLN A 30 -7.30 21.84 -3.88
N GLN A 31 -6.29 20.98 -3.70
CA GLN A 31 -5.18 20.89 -4.63
C GLN A 31 -5.19 19.63 -5.48
N LEU A 32 -5.81 18.55 -5.02
CA LEU A 32 -5.87 17.29 -5.74
C LEU A 32 -7.21 17.10 -6.42
N SER A 33 -7.17 16.48 -7.60
CA SER A 33 -8.36 16.13 -8.38
C SER A 33 -8.02 14.96 -9.29
N GLU A 34 -9.00 14.44 -10.01
CA GLU A 34 -8.78 13.40 -11.01
C GLU A 34 -7.83 13.89 -12.11
N GLN A 35 -7.93 15.18 -12.49
CA GLN A 35 -7.10 15.79 -13.53
C GLN A 35 -5.72 16.19 -13.02
N ALA A 36 -5.58 16.41 -11.72
CA ALA A 36 -4.32 16.78 -11.07
C ALA A 36 -4.14 15.92 -9.80
N PRO A 37 -3.86 14.61 -9.95
CA PRO A 37 -3.84 13.71 -8.83
C PRO A 37 -2.59 13.86 -7.96
N GLY A 38 -2.70 13.37 -6.73
CA GLY A 38 -1.56 13.14 -5.86
C GLY A 38 -0.92 11.79 -6.20
N PHE A 39 0.40 11.74 -6.25
CA PHE A 39 1.15 10.52 -6.55
C PHE A 39 1.72 9.91 -5.28
N ILE A 40 1.51 8.60 -5.12
CA ILE A 40 2.06 7.83 -4.00
C ILE A 40 2.96 6.74 -4.58
N SER A 41 4.26 6.80 -4.25
CA SER A 41 5.23 5.80 -4.70
C SER A 41 5.10 4.51 -3.90
N LEU A 42 5.66 3.41 -4.44
CA LEU A 42 5.70 2.13 -3.71
C LEU A 42 6.46 2.24 -2.40
N VAL A 43 7.52 3.04 -2.35
CA VAL A 43 8.27 3.27 -1.11
C VAL A 43 7.34 3.87 -0.05
N THR A 44 6.54 4.86 -0.42
CA THR A 44 5.57 5.47 0.48
C THR A 44 4.50 4.47 0.92
N VAL A 45 3.99 3.66 0.01
CA VAL A 45 3.03 2.60 0.36
C VAL A 45 3.61 1.66 1.42
N LEU A 46 4.86 1.22 1.23
CA LEU A 46 5.52 0.32 2.19
C LEU A 46 5.71 0.99 3.56
N GLU A 47 6.09 2.27 3.57
CA GLU A 47 6.21 3.03 4.82
C GLU A 47 4.87 3.15 5.54
N ILE A 48 3.80 3.43 4.80
CA ILE A 48 2.44 3.50 5.36
C ILE A 48 2.07 2.17 6.02
N VAL A 49 2.27 1.06 5.31
CA VAL A 49 1.96 -0.27 5.84
C VAL A 49 2.77 -0.54 7.10
N TRP A 50 4.06 -0.21 7.08
CA TRP A 50 4.93 -0.42 8.24
C TRP A 50 4.45 0.39 9.45
N VAL A 51 4.11 1.67 9.27
CA VAL A 51 3.60 2.52 10.36
C VAL A 51 2.30 1.96 10.92
N LEU A 52 1.34 1.66 10.06
CA LEU A 52 0.04 1.15 10.49
C LEU A 52 0.17 -0.16 11.27
N ARG A 53 0.98 -1.08 10.77
CA ARG A 53 1.16 -2.40 11.38
C ARG A 53 2.08 -2.36 12.60
N SER A 54 3.25 -1.75 12.48
CA SER A 54 4.32 -1.86 13.48
C SER A 54 4.22 -0.83 14.60
N LEU A 55 3.85 0.41 14.30
CA LEU A 55 3.72 1.46 15.28
C LEU A 55 2.32 1.55 15.87
N LEU A 56 1.30 1.45 15.03
CA LEU A 56 -0.10 1.58 15.46
C LEU A 56 -0.77 0.25 15.74
N LYS A 57 -0.08 -0.86 15.53
CA LYS A 57 -0.56 -2.22 15.84
C LYS A 57 -1.91 -2.55 15.21
N GLN A 58 -2.16 -2.04 14.01
CA GLN A 58 -3.38 -2.32 13.29
C GLN A 58 -3.41 -3.76 12.77
N THR A 59 -4.60 -4.31 12.70
CA THR A 59 -4.83 -5.65 12.14
C THR A 59 -4.68 -5.64 10.61
N PRO A 60 -4.44 -6.80 9.97
CA PRO A 60 -4.43 -6.86 8.50
C PRO A 60 -5.68 -6.29 7.86
N SER A 61 -6.85 -6.51 8.46
CA SER A 61 -8.11 -5.96 7.96
C SER A 61 -8.14 -4.44 8.01
N GLN A 62 -7.64 -3.83 9.08
CA GLN A 62 -7.55 -2.38 9.20
C GLN A 62 -6.56 -1.78 8.21
N VAL A 63 -5.40 -2.40 8.06
CA VAL A 63 -4.39 -1.97 7.08
C VAL A 63 -4.98 -2.05 5.67
N ALA A 64 -5.62 -3.16 5.33
CA ALA A 64 -6.26 -3.35 4.02
C ALA A 64 -7.30 -2.26 3.75
N SER A 65 -8.12 -1.92 4.75
CA SER A 65 -9.15 -0.90 4.63
C SER A 65 -8.56 0.47 4.28
N HIS A 66 -7.47 0.85 4.94
CA HIS A 66 -6.79 2.12 4.63
C HIS A 66 -6.22 2.13 3.21
N LEU A 67 -5.57 1.04 2.81
CA LEU A 67 -4.98 0.96 1.47
C LEU A 67 -6.07 0.97 0.39
N GLU A 68 -7.20 0.30 0.63
CA GLU A 68 -8.32 0.32 -0.32
C GLU A 68 -8.88 1.73 -0.50
N ARG A 69 -8.94 2.53 0.57
CA ARG A 69 -9.35 3.93 0.45
C ARG A 69 -8.43 4.71 -0.48
N LEU A 70 -7.13 4.48 -0.38
CA LEU A 70 -6.16 5.14 -1.26
C LEU A 70 -6.29 4.66 -2.70
N LEU A 71 -6.42 3.35 -2.88
CA LEU A 71 -6.48 2.73 -4.22
C LEU A 71 -7.75 3.10 -4.98
N THR A 72 -8.84 3.40 -4.29
CA THR A 72 -10.12 3.72 -4.92
C THR A 72 -10.40 5.23 -5.01
N ALA A 73 -9.48 6.07 -4.51
CA ALA A 73 -9.64 7.52 -4.58
C ALA A 73 -9.30 8.05 -5.97
N ASP A 74 -10.23 8.76 -6.59
CA ASP A 74 -10.04 9.32 -7.95
C ASP A 74 -8.93 10.38 -8.00
N SER A 75 -8.64 11.03 -6.87
CA SER A 75 -7.64 12.07 -6.78
C SER A 75 -6.22 11.56 -6.50
N LEU A 76 -6.03 10.26 -6.48
CA LEU A 76 -4.73 9.65 -6.19
C LEU A 76 -4.31 8.71 -7.31
N GLU A 77 -3.01 8.70 -7.58
CA GLU A 77 -2.38 7.73 -8.45
C GLU A 77 -1.32 6.98 -7.66
N ILE A 78 -1.48 5.67 -7.57
CA ILE A 78 -0.59 4.79 -6.80
C ILE A 78 0.33 4.07 -7.78
N GLN A 79 1.64 4.12 -7.54
CA GLN A 79 2.60 3.39 -8.37
C GLN A 79 2.30 1.89 -8.32
N ASN A 80 2.25 1.25 -9.49
CA ASN A 80 1.95 -0.18 -9.62
C ASN A 80 0.67 -0.57 -8.88
N GLU A 81 -0.40 0.19 -9.07
CA GLU A 81 -1.62 0.02 -8.28
C GLU A 81 -2.21 -1.39 -8.36
N GLN A 82 -2.12 -2.07 -9.50
CA GLN A 82 -2.65 -3.42 -9.63
C GLN A 82 -1.91 -4.40 -8.73
N GLN A 83 -0.59 -4.29 -8.66
CA GLN A 83 0.23 -5.14 -7.80
C GLN A 83 -0.02 -4.82 -6.32
N VAL A 84 -0.27 -3.55 -6.00
CA VAL A 84 -0.67 -3.17 -4.64
C VAL A 84 -2.04 -3.76 -4.30
N PHE A 85 -3.00 -3.76 -5.23
CA PHE A 85 -4.29 -4.44 -5.04
C PHE A 85 -4.11 -5.92 -4.76
N GLU A 86 -3.24 -6.61 -5.48
CA GLU A 86 -2.96 -8.03 -5.26
C GLU A 86 -2.43 -8.27 -3.84
N ALA A 87 -1.53 -7.39 -3.38
CA ALA A 87 -0.99 -7.49 -2.02
C ALA A 87 -2.05 -7.22 -0.95
N VAL A 88 -2.93 -6.24 -1.16
CA VAL A 88 -4.05 -5.97 -0.27
C VAL A 88 -4.99 -7.18 -0.20
N PHE A 89 -5.28 -7.78 -1.35
CA PHE A 89 -6.12 -8.97 -1.42
C PHE A 89 -5.52 -10.12 -0.60
N ALA A 90 -4.20 -10.32 -0.69
CA ALA A 90 -3.51 -11.37 0.06
C ALA A 90 -3.64 -11.17 1.57
N ILE A 91 -3.45 -9.96 2.08
CA ILE A 91 -3.58 -9.71 3.53
C ILE A 91 -5.02 -9.84 4.01
N LYS A 92 -6.00 -9.45 3.19
CA LYS A 92 -7.42 -9.64 3.52
C LYS A 92 -7.78 -11.12 3.64
N ARG A 93 -7.22 -11.95 2.79
CA ARG A 93 -7.45 -13.40 2.83
C ARG A 93 -6.60 -14.11 3.87
N GLY A 94 -5.65 -13.43 4.49
CA GLY A 94 -4.74 -14.04 5.45
C GLY A 94 -3.75 -15.03 4.83
N THR A 95 -3.44 -14.87 3.53
CA THR A 95 -2.57 -15.80 2.81
C THR A 95 -1.09 -15.44 2.90
N GLY A 96 -0.76 -14.24 3.38
CA GLY A 96 0.63 -13.84 3.55
C GLY A 96 0.78 -12.40 4.00
N GLU A 97 2.04 -11.99 4.16
CA GLU A 97 2.41 -10.62 4.52
C GLU A 97 2.31 -9.71 3.29
N PHE A 98 2.02 -8.44 3.53
CA PHE A 98 1.87 -7.45 2.46
C PHE A 98 3.13 -7.35 1.59
N GLU A 99 4.31 -7.24 2.23
CA GLU A 99 5.58 -7.07 1.53
C GLU A 99 5.91 -8.27 0.65
N ASP A 100 5.69 -9.47 1.16
CA ASP A 100 5.94 -10.69 0.38
C ASP A 100 4.99 -10.78 -0.81
N ALA A 101 3.72 -10.51 -0.60
CA ALA A 101 2.74 -10.52 -1.68
C ALA A 101 3.08 -9.48 -2.76
N LEU A 102 3.53 -8.29 -2.35
CA LEU A 102 3.92 -7.25 -3.28
C LEU A 102 5.18 -7.63 -4.07
N ILE A 103 6.17 -8.23 -3.41
CA ILE A 103 7.38 -8.74 -4.09
C ILE A 103 6.98 -9.72 -5.18
N GLY A 104 6.15 -10.70 -4.86
CA GLY A 104 5.71 -11.70 -5.83
C GLY A 104 4.98 -11.08 -7.01
N ALA A 105 4.06 -10.18 -6.74
CA ALA A 105 3.27 -9.51 -7.77
C ALA A 105 4.14 -8.63 -8.68
N LEU A 106 5.08 -7.88 -8.10
CA LEU A 106 5.99 -7.05 -8.87
C LEU A 106 6.93 -7.88 -9.75
N ASN A 107 7.44 -8.99 -9.21
CA ASN A 107 8.32 -9.88 -9.98
C ASN A 107 7.57 -10.52 -11.14
N ALA A 108 6.33 -10.97 -10.90
CA ALA A 108 5.49 -11.51 -11.96
C ALA A 108 5.19 -10.46 -13.03
N TRP A 109 4.91 -9.23 -12.63
CA TRP A 109 4.69 -8.11 -13.55
C TRP A 109 5.94 -7.82 -14.40
N ALA A 110 7.13 -7.98 -13.81
CA ALA A 110 8.40 -7.79 -14.52
C ALA A 110 8.71 -8.92 -15.52
N GLY A 111 7.94 -9.99 -15.51
CA GLY A 111 8.13 -11.12 -16.43
C GLY A 111 8.77 -12.35 -15.79
N CYS A 112 8.94 -12.37 -14.48
CA CYS A 112 9.49 -13.55 -13.79
C CYS A 112 8.46 -14.66 -13.77
N SER A 113 8.89 -15.89 -14.06
CA SER A 113 7.99 -17.05 -14.00
C SER A 113 7.60 -17.40 -12.56
N HIS A 114 8.49 -17.17 -11.63
CA HIS A 114 8.24 -17.36 -10.20
C HIS A 114 9.32 -16.62 -9.39
N THR A 115 9.07 -16.48 -8.10
CA THR A 115 10.03 -15.91 -7.15
C THR A 115 10.49 -17.00 -6.19
N LEU A 116 11.79 -17.15 -6.03
CA LEU A 116 12.35 -18.12 -5.10
C LEU A 116 12.39 -17.57 -3.69
N THR A 117 12.05 -18.38 -2.71
CA THR A 117 12.06 -17.99 -1.31
C THR A 117 12.48 -19.15 -0.41
N PHE A 118 13.10 -18.82 0.72
CA PHE A 118 13.34 -19.79 1.80
C PHE A 118 12.18 -19.80 2.81
N ASP A 119 11.29 -18.80 2.74
CA ASP A 119 10.20 -18.64 3.70
C ASP A 119 9.00 -19.49 3.32
N ARG A 120 8.61 -20.43 4.20
CA ARG A 120 7.47 -21.31 3.98
C ARG A 120 6.15 -20.59 3.85
N LYS A 121 5.98 -19.48 4.60
CA LYS A 121 4.74 -18.68 4.52
C LYS A 121 4.65 -18.00 3.16
N ALA A 122 5.73 -17.35 2.75
CA ALA A 122 5.78 -16.68 1.45
C ALA A 122 5.54 -17.65 0.30
N ALA A 123 6.02 -18.89 0.44
CA ALA A 123 5.86 -19.92 -0.60
C ALA A 123 4.39 -20.31 -0.85
N ARG A 124 3.49 -19.96 0.06
CA ARG A 124 2.04 -20.20 -0.13
C ARG A 124 1.37 -19.14 -1.00
N LEU A 125 2.04 -17.99 -1.18
CA LEU A 125 1.52 -16.92 -2.01
C LEU A 125 1.68 -17.27 -3.49
N PRO A 126 0.82 -16.70 -4.36
CA PRO A 126 1.00 -16.82 -5.80
C PRO A 126 2.40 -16.39 -6.22
N TYR A 127 2.93 -17.04 -7.24
CA TYR A 127 4.21 -16.72 -7.88
C TYR A 127 5.46 -17.13 -7.10
N PHE A 128 5.34 -17.74 -5.92
CA PHE A 128 6.51 -18.14 -5.13
C PHE A 128 6.78 -19.64 -5.21
N HIS A 129 8.07 -20.01 -5.22
CA HIS A 129 8.52 -21.40 -5.07
C HIS A 129 9.51 -21.48 -3.92
N GLU A 130 9.29 -22.42 -3.02
CA GLU A 130 10.18 -22.64 -1.89
C GLU A 130 11.47 -23.33 -2.32
N ILE A 131 12.60 -22.82 -1.79
CA ILE A 131 13.90 -23.49 -1.93
C ILE A 131 14.00 -24.50 -0.79
N VAL A 132 14.15 -25.75 -1.14
CA VAL A 132 14.27 -26.85 -0.17
C VAL A 132 15.61 -27.54 -0.25
#